data_d946018073d2552fc7733cea1f9bc010
#
_entry.id   d946018073d2552fc7733cea1f9bc010
#
_cell.length_a   1.000
_cell.length_b   1.000
_cell.length_c   1.000
_cell.angle_alpha   90.00
_cell.angle_beta   90.00
_cell.angle_gamma   90.00
#
_symmetry.space_group_name_H-M   'P 1'
#
loop_
_entity.id
_entity.type
_entity.pdbx_description
1 polymer ?
#
loop_
_entity_poly.entity_id
_entity_poly.type
_entity_poly.pdbx_seq_one_letter_code
_entity_poly.pdbx_strand_id
1 'polypeptide(L)'
;MDAFLETSLTASKYVLIILSVCIIVRCIRSMLSERYESEVWAYIRLGREILPVNHWENIIGRSRGADIRVDQPGVGRVHAVLKRSDRGIWTIYDVFSRGGVWVNGTKVGSRGINLETGDVINLAGTCVRFQDITTEKREKLESARTSAGKRVSPFMTLFELTVFQLFLLLQHAISAHANHLPNIVLGFVLLIILEWTCYNAMRLMSRSGFEAETLAFYLTTLGMSVAASSTPADMFKQILLTIAAVLLFLLCGAWLRNLKRTAMMRDPVAVLALLLLAVNVLASDAVFGARNWLELGGYSFQPSELVKAAYIYVGASTLDRLYRKRNLFGFIAFSAVCVIALALIGDFGTALIFFVSFLVISFMRSGSIATVFLAVTGAGLAGFLAISVKPYIAQRFASWGHVWEDVYGAGFQQTRAMSAAASGGLFGKGAGSGWLKDIFAANTDMVFAVICEEQGLIIAICMVLAVLTLAFFAVRSARHGRSAYYSIAACAAMSMLMVQMGLNVFGSLDILPFTGVTFPFVSRGGSSLLSCWMLLAFIKGADTRRDASFVVRPVRKIEEYHVGYDAETDDYDYGDDGTEEDEP
;
A
#
# COMPACT_ATOMS: atom_id res chain seq x y z
N MET A 1 8.39 -48.10 -1.03
CA MET A 1 8.88 -46.71 -0.86
C MET A 1 7.98 -45.76 -1.67
N ASP A 2 7.65 -46.08 -2.92
CA ASP A 2 6.89 -45.18 -3.81
C ASP A 2 5.43 -44.96 -3.33
N ALA A 3 4.71 -46.00 -2.89
CA ALA A 3 3.35 -45.86 -2.36
C ALA A 3 3.27 -44.99 -1.07
N PHE A 4 4.28 -45.05 -0.20
CA PHE A 4 4.35 -44.20 0.98
C PHE A 4 4.60 -42.74 0.59
N LEU A 5 5.47 -42.48 -0.37
CA LEU A 5 5.76 -41.12 -0.89
C LEU A 5 4.53 -40.52 -1.56
N GLU A 6 3.81 -41.25 -2.40
CA GLU A 6 2.54 -40.82 -3.02
C GLU A 6 1.47 -40.49 -1.99
N THR A 7 1.31 -41.35 -0.98
CA THR A 7 0.34 -41.11 0.10
C THR A 7 0.71 -39.85 0.90
N SER A 8 2.02 -39.66 1.21
CA SER A 8 2.52 -38.48 1.93
C SER A 8 2.33 -37.21 1.12
N LEU A 9 2.59 -37.25 -0.18
CA LEU A 9 2.37 -36.13 -1.10
C LEU A 9 0.87 -35.76 -1.15
N THR A 10 0.00 -36.75 -1.28
CA THR A 10 -1.45 -36.53 -1.34
C THR A 10 -1.99 -35.98 -0.01
N ALA A 11 -1.56 -36.53 1.13
CA ALA A 11 -1.93 -36.01 2.43
C ALA A 11 -1.45 -34.56 2.64
N SER A 12 -0.22 -34.23 2.20
CA SER A 12 0.33 -32.88 2.31
C SER A 12 -0.50 -31.84 1.57
N LYS A 13 -1.08 -32.16 0.39
CA LYS A 13 -1.94 -31.24 -0.37
C LYS A 13 -3.18 -30.83 0.43
N TYR A 14 -3.85 -31.77 1.10
CA TYR A 14 -5.03 -31.46 1.92
C TYR A 14 -4.65 -30.64 3.16
N VAL A 15 -3.51 -30.93 3.81
CA VAL A 15 -3.02 -30.18 4.95
C VAL A 15 -2.70 -28.74 4.55
N LEU A 16 -2.04 -28.51 3.41
CA LEU A 16 -1.73 -27.18 2.90
C LEU A 16 -2.99 -26.34 2.66
N ILE A 17 -4.04 -26.94 2.11
CA ILE A 17 -5.33 -26.26 1.88
C ILE A 17 -5.96 -25.85 3.21
N ILE A 18 -6.04 -26.78 4.17
CA ILE A 18 -6.61 -26.50 5.49
C ILE A 18 -5.83 -25.36 6.18
N LEU A 19 -4.50 -25.43 6.17
CA LEU A 19 -3.65 -24.39 6.76
C LEU A 19 -3.82 -23.02 6.09
N SER A 20 -3.89 -22.99 4.73
CA SER A 20 -4.14 -21.74 3.99
C SER A 20 -5.46 -21.08 4.42
N VAL A 21 -6.53 -21.86 4.48
CA VAL A 21 -7.85 -21.36 4.91
C VAL A 21 -7.78 -20.90 6.38
N CYS A 22 -7.17 -21.69 7.27
CA CYS A 22 -7.04 -21.35 8.69
C CYS A 22 -6.28 -20.03 8.88
N ILE A 23 -5.14 -19.83 8.20
CA ILE A 23 -4.35 -18.60 8.27
C ILE A 23 -5.21 -17.39 7.87
N ILE A 24 -5.89 -17.45 6.72
CA ILE A 24 -6.73 -16.34 6.23
C ILE A 24 -7.88 -16.06 7.19
N VAL A 25 -8.60 -17.09 7.62
CA VAL A 25 -9.73 -16.95 8.56
C VAL A 25 -9.26 -16.37 9.89
N ARG A 26 -8.11 -16.80 10.42
CA ARG A 26 -7.54 -16.22 11.64
C ARG A 26 -7.17 -14.76 11.47
N CYS A 27 -6.53 -14.38 10.36
CA CYS A 27 -6.23 -12.98 10.06
C CYS A 27 -7.52 -12.14 9.98
N ILE A 28 -8.54 -12.60 9.27
CA ILE A 28 -9.84 -11.92 9.20
C ILE A 28 -10.50 -11.80 10.59
N ARG A 29 -10.53 -12.90 11.37
CA ARG A 29 -11.10 -12.90 12.72
C ARG A 29 -10.33 -11.96 13.65
N SER A 30 -9.01 -11.90 13.57
CA SER A 30 -8.21 -10.97 14.33
C SER A 30 -8.56 -9.52 13.97
N MET A 31 -8.64 -9.21 12.69
CA MET A 31 -9.04 -7.88 12.22
C MET A 31 -10.47 -7.52 12.65
N LEU A 32 -11.41 -8.46 12.69
CA LEU A 32 -12.80 -8.22 13.08
C LEU A 32 -13.01 -8.17 14.60
N SER A 33 -12.19 -8.90 15.37
CA SER A 33 -12.33 -9.01 16.84
C SER A 33 -11.98 -7.71 17.57
N GLU A 34 -11.11 -6.90 17.01
CA GLU A 34 -10.74 -5.60 17.58
C GLU A 34 -11.75 -4.52 17.15
N ARG A 35 -12.37 -3.86 18.14
CA ARG A 35 -13.19 -2.68 17.86
C ARG A 35 -12.27 -1.52 17.53
N TYR A 36 -12.33 -1.05 16.29
CA TYR A 36 -11.73 0.20 15.88
C TYR A 36 -12.67 1.35 16.31
N GLU A 37 -12.51 1.81 17.52
CA GLU A 37 -13.09 3.10 17.89
C GLU A 37 -12.16 4.20 17.40
N SER A 38 -12.72 5.24 16.79
CA SER A 38 -11.93 6.39 16.35
C SER A 38 -11.27 7.05 17.55
N GLU A 39 -9.99 7.40 17.43
CA GLU A 39 -9.32 8.19 18.45
C GLU A 39 -9.96 9.56 18.51
N VAL A 40 -10.27 10.04 19.71
CA VAL A 40 -10.74 11.41 19.89
C VAL A 40 -9.59 12.22 20.45
N TRP A 41 -9.19 13.27 19.73
CA TRP A 41 -8.05 14.11 20.06
C TRP A 41 -8.45 15.44 20.71
N ALA A 42 -9.62 15.96 20.36
CA ALA A 42 -10.20 17.18 20.90
C ALA A 42 -11.73 17.17 20.67
N TYR A 43 -12.42 18.18 21.14
CA TYR A 43 -13.82 18.42 20.88
C TYR A 43 -14.05 19.83 20.37
N ILE A 44 -15.02 19.98 19.47
CA ILE A 44 -15.57 21.28 19.08
C ILE A 44 -17.01 21.34 19.56
N ARG A 45 -17.35 22.36 20.35
CA ARG A 45 -18.70 22.60 20.82
C ARG A 45 -19.40 23.64 19.96
N LEU A 46 -20.54 23.23 19.38
CA LEU A 46 -21.45 24.11 18.64
C LEU A 46 -22.75 24.21 19.44
N GLY A 47 -22.89 25.24 20.27
CA GLY A 47 -24.00 25.36 21.21
C GLY A 47 -24.03 24.18 22.20
N ARG A 48 -25.08 23.32 22.09
CA ARG A 48 -25.22 22.10 22.91
C ARG A 48 -24.60 20.86 22.28
N GLU A 49 -24.26 20.91 20.99
CA GLU A 49 -23.69 19.80 20.27
C GLU A 49 -22.18 19.72 20.49
N ILE A 50 -21.68 18.50 20.73
CA ILE A 50 -20.26 18.21 20.93
C ILE A 50 -19.80 17.35 19.77
N LEU A 51 -18.93 17.92 18.91
CA LEU A 51 -18.39 17.27 17.74
C LEU A 51 -16.98 16.74 18.08
N PRO A 52 -16.72 15.43 17.97
CA PRO A 52 -15.40 14.88 18.23
C PRO A 52 -14.43 15.22 17.10
N VAL A 53 -13.20 15.54 17.45
CA VAL A 53 -12.07 15.74 16.53
C VAL A 53 -11.27 14.44 16.49
N ASN A 54 -11.40 13.68 15.41
CA ASN A 54 -10.88 12.31 15.31
C ASN A 54 -9.54 12.20 14.57
N HIS A 55 -9.13 13.25 13.86
CA HIS A 55 -7.92 13.27 13.06
C HIS A 55 -6.96 14.37 13.51
N TRP A 56 -5.68 14.25 13.15
CA TRP A 56 -4.71 15.32 13.37
C TRP A 56 -4.91 16.49 12.40
N GLU A 57 -5.56 16.22 11.28
CA GLU A 57 -5.98 17.24 10.32
C GLU A 57 -7.45 17.05 10.05
N ASN A 58 -8.24 18.09 10.33
CA ASN A 58 -9.68 18.06 10.18
C ASN A 58 -10.13 19.25 9.35
N ILE A 59 -10.96 18.97 8.36
CA ILE A 59 -11.64 20.00 7.58
C ILE A 59 -12.91 20.40 8.32
N ILE A 60 -13.05 21.68 8.61
CA ILE A 60 -14.28 22.26 9.18
C ILE A 60 -15.07 22.91 8.05
N GLY A 61 -16.32 22.55 7.88
CA GLY A 61 -17.15 23.13 6.83
C GLY A 61 -18.55 22.56 6.73
N ARG A 62 -19.35 23.10 5.79
CA ARG A 62 -20.72 22.65 5.56
C ARG A 62 -20.84 21.43 4.65
N SER A 63 -19.76 21.03 3.98
CA SER A 63 -19.76 19.86 3.10
C SER A 63 -20.06 18.57 3.85
N ARG A 64 -20.75 17.62 3.20
CA ARG A 64 -20.93 16.26 3.75
C ARG A 64 -19.60 15.51 3.89
N GLY A 65 -18.57 15.92 3.16
CA GLY A 65 -17.21 15.37 3.24
C GLY A 65 -16.29 16.13 4.21
N ALA A 66 -16.80 17.09 5.00
CA ALA A 66 -16.01 17.73 6.05
C ALA A 66 -15.93 16.81 7.28
N ASP A 67 -14.75 16.71 7.89
CA ASP A 67 -14.51 15.89 9.09
C ASP A 67 -15.31 16.43 10.27
N ILE A 68 -15.41 17.75 10.37
CA ILE A 68 -16.24 18.47 11.35
C ILE A 68 -17.28 19.27 10.58
N ARG A 69 -18.48 18.72 10.53
CA ARG A 69 -19.57 19.35 9.79
C ARG A 69 -20.27 20.40 10.62
N VAL A 70 -20.22 21.65 10.14
CA VAL A 70 -20.94 22.79 10.69
C VAL A 70 -21.96 23.26 9.65
N ASP A 71 -23.22 22.79 9.77
CA ASP A 71 -24.27 23.03 8.76
C ASP A 71 -24.98 24.37 9.04
N GLN A 72 -24.28 25.47 8.82
CA GLN A 72 -24.78 26.83 9.00
C GLN A 72 -24.62 27.65 7.69
N PRO A 73 -25.57 28.53 7.36
CA PRO A 73 -25.62 29.24 6.07
C PRO A 73 -24.38 30.06 5.73
N GLY A 74 -23.70 30.63 6.73
CA GLY A 74 -22.48 31.44 6.55
C GLY A 74 -21.22 30.59 6.35
N VAL A 75 -21.24 29.32 6.73
CA VAL A 75 -20.05 28.45 6.68
C VAL A 75 -19.83 27.91 5.26
N GLY A 76 -18.63 28.06 4.73
CA GLY A 76 -18.22 27.54 3.43
C GLY A 76 -18.23 26.00 3.39
N ARG A 77 -18.24 25.41 2.18
CA ARG A 77 -18.13 23.94 2.01
C ARG A 77 -16.88 23.37 2.67
N VAL A 78 -15.74 24.03 2.48
CA VAL A 78 -14.47 23.90 3.19
C VAL A 78 -14.20 25.30 3.71
N HIS A 79 -14.21 25.51 5.02
CA HIS A 79 -14.13 26.84 5.64
C HIS A 79 -12.82 27.05 6.38
N ALA A 80 -12.44 26.06 7.20
CA ALA A 80 -11.21 26.09 7.98
C ALA A 80 -10.57 24.70 8.03
N VAL A 81 -9.28 24.65 8.34
CA VAL A 81 -8.55 23.42 8.64
C VAL A 81 -7.98 23.51 10.05
N LEU A 82 -8.31 22.53 10.87
CA LEU A 82 -7.76 22.36 12.21
C LEU A 82 -6.64 21.32 12.14
N LYS A 83 -5.41 21.69 12.51
CA LYS A 83 -4.23 20.84 12.43
C LYS A 83 -3.57 20.69 13.79
N ARG A 84 -3.18 19.45 14.13
CA ARG A 84 -2.39 19.11 15.31
C ARG A 84 -0.96 18.83 14.92
N SER A 85 -0.01 19.47 15.60
CA SER A 85 1.42 19.22 15.43
C SER A 85 1.87 17.94 16.16
N ASP A 86 3.06 17.42 15.83
CA ASP A 86 3.68 16.28 16.54
C ASP A 86 3.93 16.59 18.03
N ARG A 87 4.05 17.87 18.40
CA ARG A 87 4.19 18.37 19.78
C ARG A 87 2.86 18.50 20.53
N GLY A 88 1.73 18.22 19.86
CA GLY A 88 0.39 18.30 20.45
C GLY A 88 -0.28 19.67 20.32
N ILE A 89 0.35 20.65 19.69
CA ILE A 89 -0.21 22.00 19.51
C ILE A 89 -1.25 21.97 18.40
N TRP A 90 -2.43 22.52 18.67
CA TRP A 90 -3.48 22.70 17.70
C TRP A 90 -3.39 24.06 17.04
N THR A 91 -3.50 24.13 15.72
CA THR A 91 -3.48 25.35 14.93
C THR A 91 -4.64 25.35 13.95
N ILE A 92 -5.37 26.46 13.86
CA ILE A 92 -6.44 26.64 12.89
C ILE A 92 -5.97 27.54 11.74
N TYR A 93 -6.37 27.17 10.53
CA TYR A 93 -6.07 27.88 9.28
C TYR A 93 -7.36 28.26 8.57
N ASP A 94 -7.43 29.46 8.01
CA ASP A 94 -8.49 29.87 7.10
C ASP A 94 -8.21 29.33 5.69
N VAL A 95 -9.20 28.72 5.04
CA VAL A 95 -9.07 28.18 3.68
C VAL A 95 -9.75 29.11 2.68
N PHE A 96 -9.33 30.37 2.66
CA PHE A 96 -9.89 31.41 1.79
C PHE A 96 -11.44 31.48 1.88
N SER A 97 -11.95 31.42 3.10
CA SER A 97 -13.38 31.48 3.34
C SER A 97 -13.92 32.88 3.07
N ARG A 98 -15.13 33.00 2.48
CA ARG A 98 -15.74 34.33 2.19
C ARG A 98 -16.02 35.14 3.45
N GLY A 99 -16.29 34.48 4.59
CA GLY A 99 -16.60 35.12 5.87
C GLY A 99 -15.42 35.23 6.82
N GLY A 100 -14.27 34.66 6.48
CA GLY A 100 -13.08 34.62 7.33
C GLY A 100 -13.23 33.71 8.55
N VAL A 101 -12.09 33.39 9.16
CA VAL A 101 -12.00 32.67 10.43
C VAL A 101 -11.40 33.61 11.47
N TRP A 102 -11.98 33.65 12.67
CA TRP A 102 -11.54 34.51 13.77
C TRP A 102 -11.39 33.67 15.04
N VAL A 103 -10.35 33.90 15.82
CA VAL A 103 -10.13 33.26 17.12
C VAL A 103 -10.07 34.36 18.17
N ASN A 104 -10.98 34.32 19.14
CA ASN A 104 -11.08 35.32 20.21
C ASN A 104 -11.05 36.78 19.69
N GLY A 105 -11.71 37.03 18.55
CA GLY A 105 -11.75 38.34 17.92
C GLY A 105 -10.56 38.67 17.01
N THR A 106 -9.53 37.82 16.94
CA THR A 106 -8.35 38.03 16.06
C THR A 106 -8.58 37.24 14.75
N LYS A 107 -8.37 37.91 13.60
CA LYS A 107 -8.52 37.27 12.29
C LYS A 107 -7.38 36.28 12.02
N VAL A 108 -7.72 35.09 11.57
CA VAL A 108 -6.74 34.06 11.22
C VAL A 108 -6.04 34.42 9.91
N GLY A 109 -4.73 34.62 9.99
CA GLY A 109 -3.88 34.88 8.82
C GLY A 109 -3.34 33.60 8.16
N SER A 110 -2.46 33.78 7.18
CA SER A 110 -1.84 32.67 6.42
C SER A 110 -0.98 31.72 7.27
N ARG A 111 -0.46 32.20 8.41
CA ARG A 111 0.33 31.39 9.35
C ARG A 111 -0.52 30.55 10.30
N GLY A 112 -1.84 30.76 10.33
CA GLY A 112 -2.75 30.16 11.30
C GLY A 112 -2.65 30.78 12.69
N ILE A 113 -3.52 30.33 13.62
CA ILE A 113 -3.49 30.71 15.04
C ILE A 113 -3.49 29.42 15.86
N ASN A 114 -2.61 29.36 16.87
CA ASN A 114 -2.61 28.25 17.83
C ASN A 114 -3.83 28.36 18.74
N LEU A 115 -4.40 27.21 19.05
CA LEU A 115 -5.61 27.12 19.87
C LEU A 115 -5.31 26.54 21.25
N GLU A 116 -5.93 27.14 22.25
CA GLU A 116 -5.96 26.64 23.62
C GLU A 116 -7.39 26.19 24.00
N THR A 117 -7.48 25.39 25.06
CA THR A 117 -8.79 24.95 25.56
C THR A 117 -9.63 26.13 26.04
N GLY A 118 -10.82 26.27 25.47
CA GLY A 118 -11.74 27.38 25.78
C GLY A 118 -11.84 28.42 24.67
N ASP A 119 -10.91 28.43 23.71
CA ASP A 119 -10.91 29.41 22.61
C ASP A 119 -12.21 29.37 21.82
N VAL A 120 -12.68 30.54 21.46
CA VAL A 120 -13.89 30.75 20.65
C VAL A 120 -13.48 31.02 19.21
N ILE A 121 -13.84 30.09 18.34
CA ILE A 121 -13.61 30.19 16.91
C ILE A 121 -14.90 30.70 16.26
N ASN A 122 -14.82 31.79 15.52
CA ASN A 122 -15.92 32.32 14.74
C ASN A 122 -15.71 32.00 13.26
N LEU A 123 -16.67 31.23 12.69
CA LEU A 123 -16.70 30.80 11.31
C LEU A 123 -17.82 31.57 10.59
N ALA A 124 -17.50 32.73 10.03
CA ALA A 124 -18.49 33.58 9.34
C ALA A 124 -19.78 33.85 10.15
N GLY A 125 -19.64 34.21 11.42
CA GLY A 125 -20.77 34.48 12.33
C GLY A 125 -21.20 33.30 13.18
N THR A 126 -20.76 32.10 12.91
CA THR A 126 -21.02 30.90 13.72
C THR A 126 -19.90 30.68 14.74
N CYS A 127 -20.20 30.83 16.02
CA CYS A 127 -19.23 30.62 17.09
C CYS A 127 -19.18 29.15 17.52
N VAL A 128 -17.99 28.56 17.52
CA VAL A 128 -17.71 27.25 18.08
C VAL A 128 -16.58 27.36 19.11
N ARG A 129 -16.61 26.52 20.14
CA ARG A 129 -15.60 26.52 21.20
C ARG A 129 -14.69 25.28 21.05
N PHE A 130 -13.40 25.50 21.07
CA PHE A 130 -12.39 24.44 21.06
C PHE A 130 -12.16 23.92 22.48
N GLN A 131 -12.01 22.59 22.61
CA GLN A 131 -11.68 21.94 23.89
C GLN A 131 -10.72 20.78 23.63
N ASP A 132 -9.49 20.91 24.09
CA ASP A 132 -8.51 19.81 24.06
C ASP A 132 -8.87 18.74 25.11
N ILE A 133 -8.37 17.52 24.92
CA ILE A 133 -8.59 16.42 25.84
C ILE A 133 -7.45 16.39 26.86
N THR A 134 -7.79 16.37 28.15
CA THR A 134 -6.81 16.19 29.22
C THR A 134 -6.13 14.84 29.13
N THR A 135 -4.87 14.78 29.55
CA THR A 135 -4.04 13.55 29.51
C THR A 135 -4.71 12.36 30.20
N GLU A 136 -5.33 12.60 31.37
CA GLU A 136 -6.08 11.58 32.10
C GLU A 136 -7.30 11.03 31.34
N LYS A 137 -8.06 11.92 30.71
CA LYS A 137 -9.24 11.52 29.92
C LYS A 137 -8.82 10.74 28.69
N ARG A 138 -7.69 11.10 28.09
CA ARG A 138 -7.10 10.40 26.98
C ARG A 138 -6.64 8.99 27.36
N GLU A 139 -5.95 8.83 28.47
CA GLU A 139 -5.53 7.52 28.99
C GLU A 139 -6.73 6.61 29.29
N LYS A 140 -7.82 7.16 29.86
CA LYS A 140 -9.07 6.43 30.10
C LYS A 140 -9.71 5.97 28.78
N LEU A 141 -9.77 6.83 27.76
CA LEU A 141 -10.29 6.47 26.44
C LEU A 141 -9.40 5.43 25.73
N GLU A 142 -8.08 5.54 25.85
CA GLU A 142 -7.14 4.55 25.30
C GLU A 142 -7.23 3.20 26.01
N SER A 143 -7.40 3.18 27.33
CA SER A 143 -7.59 1.94 28.08
C SER A 143 -8.90 1.24 27.77
N ALA A 144 -10.00 2.00 27.57
CA ALA A 144 -11.29 1.47 27.16
C ALA A 144 -11.23 0.84 25.75
N ARG A 145 -10.49 1.44 24.80
CA ARG A 145 -10.27 0.88 23.45
C ARG A 145 -9.54 -0.46 23.45
N THR A 146 -8.60 -0.66 24.38
CA THR A 146 -7.78 -1.87 24.45
C THR A 146 -8.47 -3.03 25.14
N SER A 147 -9.54 -2.79 25.90
CA SER A 147 -10.20 -3.80 26.74
C SER A 147 -11.26 -4.64 26.02
N ALA A 148 -11.63 -4.32 24.80
CA ALA A 148 -12.79 -4.91 24.13
C ALA A 148 -12.39 -5.92 23.03
N GLY A 149 -12.26 -7.20 23.41
CA GLY A 149 -12.25 -8.30 22.45
C GLY A 149 -11.30 -9.46 22.83
N LYS A 150 -11.67 -10.71 22.48
CA LYS A 150 -10.77 -11.86 22.55
C LYS A 150 -9.71 -11.70 21.46
N ARG A 151 -8.49 -11.35 21.82
CA ARG A 151 -7.38 -11.25 20.86
C ARG A 151 -7.06 -12.63 20.26
N VAL A 152 -7.00 -12.70 18.94
CA VAL A 152 -6.43 -13.86 18.24
C VAL A 152 -4.92 -13.78 18.40
N SER A 153 -4.29 -14.86 18.86
CA SER A 153 -2.84 -14.86 19.05
C SER A 153 -2.11 -14.86 17.70
N PRO A 154 -1.29 -13.82 17.39
CA PRO A 154 -0.48 -13.81 16.19
C PRO A 154 0.53 -14.96 16.14
N PHE A 155 1.02 -15.40 17.32
CA PHE A 155 1.92 -16.54 17.44
C PHE A 155 1.36 -17.81 16.81
N MET A 156 0.08 -18.14 17.09
CA MET A 156 -0.55 -19.34 16.52
C MET A 156 -0.72 -19.26 15.00
N THR A 157 -1.03 -18.07 14.48
CA THR A 157 -1.15 -17.87 13.02
C THR A 157 0.21 -18.01 12.34
N LEU A 158 1.26 -17.49 12.96
CA LEU A 158 2.63 -17.63 12.48
C LEU A 158 3.12 -19.07 12.57
N PHE A 159 2.77 -19.79 13.64
CA PHE A 159 3.05 -21.21 13.76
C PHE A 159 2.37 -22.04 12.67
N GLU A 160 1.09 -21.75 12.35
CA GLU A 160 0.39 -22.39 11.22
C GLU A 160 1.09 -22.09 9.89
N LEU A 161 1.62 -20.86 9.69
CA LEU A 161 2.41 -20.51 8.52
C LEU A 161 3.71 -21.30 8.45
N THR A 162 4.42 -21.45 9.58
CA THR A 162 5.64 -22.28 9.66
C THR A 162 5.35 -23.74 9.27
N VAL A 163 4.24 -24.30 9.78
CA VAL A 163 3.82 -25.66 9.41
C VAL A 163 3.50 -25.74 7.91
N PHE A 164 2.83 -24.74 7.36
CA PHE A 164 2.56 -24.65 5.92
C PHE A 164 3.86 -24.65 5.09
N GLN A 165 4.86 -23.89 5.52
CA GLN A 165 6.18 -23.84 4.86
C GLN A 165 6.92 -25.17 4.92
N LEU A 166 6.83 -25.87 6.05
CA LEU A 166 7.44 -27.21 6.20
C LEU A 166 6.78 -28.26 5.28
N PHE A 167 5.45 -28.20 5.10
CA PHE A 167 4.77 -29.09 4.15
C PHE A 167 5.09 -28.75 2.70
N LEU A 168 5.23 -27.47 2.33
CA LEU A 168 5.73 -27.08 1.02
C LEU A 168 7.16 -27.55 0.79
N LEU A 169 8.03 -27.38 1.78
CA LEU A 169 9.40 -27.87 1.72
C LEU A 169 9.44 -29.39 1.54
N LEU A 170 8.57 -30.14 2.23
CA LEU A 170 8.46 -31.58 2.07
C LEU A 170 8.07 -31.95 0.62
N GLN A 171 7.09 -31.26 0.03
CA GLN A 171 6.72 -31.50 -1.37
C GLN A 171 7.89 -31.24 -2.33
N HIS A 172 8.61 -30.13 -2.15
CA HIS A 172 9.80 -29.82 -2.95
C HIS A 172 10.92 -30.85 -2.73
N ALA A 173 11.09 -31.34 -1.51
CA ALA A 173 12.11 -32.36 -1.22
C ALA A 173 11.83 -33.69 -1.93
N ILE A 174 10.56 -34.00 -2.16
CA ILE A 174 10.15 -35.21 -2.91
C ILE A 174 10.34 -35.02 -4.42
N SER A 175 10.06 -33.82 -4.95
CA SER A 175 10.05 -33.53 -6.40
C SER A 175 11.37 -33.00 -6.94
N ALA A 176 12.22 -32.42 -6.11
CA ALA A 176 13.46 -31.77 -6.55
C ALA A 176 14.59 -32.76 -6.85
N HIS A 177 15.44 -32.40 -7.80
CA HIS A 177 16.72 -33.10 -7.99
C HIS A 177 17.63 -32.91 -6.77
N ALA A 178 18.34 -33.97 -6.38
CA ALA A 178 19.21 -33.98 -5.19
C ALA A 178 20.20 -32.82 -5.14
N ASN A 179 20.70 -32.37 -6.30
CA ASN A 179 21.67 -31.25 -6.40
C ASN A 179 21.11 -29.89 -5.98
N HIS A 180 19.80 -29.67 -6.07
CA HIS A 180 19.15 -28.39 -5.76
C HIS A 180 18.50 -28.38 -4.37
N LEU A 181 18.31 -29.54 -3.78
CA LEU A 181 17.66 -29.68 -2.47
C LEU A 181 18.30 -28.83 -1.36
N PRO A 182 19.63 -28.72 -1.23
CA PRO A 182 20.24 -27.89 -0.20
C PRO A 182 19.87 -26.40 -0.34
N ASN A 183 19.79 -25.87 -1.55
CA ASN A 183 19.42 -24.48 -1.79
C ASN A 183 17.96 -24.20 -1.44
N ILE A 184 17.07 -25.15 -1.76
CA ILE A 184 15.65 -25.06 -1.44
C ILE A 184 15.44 -25.09 0.08
N VAL A 185 16.08 -26.05 0.77
CA VAL A 185 16.03 -26.15 2.25
C VAL A 185 16.54 -24.88 2.90
N LEU A 186 17.70 -24.37 2.44
CA LEU A 186 18.28 -23.13 2.96
C LEU A 186 17.32 -21.94 2.77
N GLY A 187 16.69 -21.81 1.59
CA GLY A 187 15.73 -20.76 1.30
C GLY A 187 14.53 -20.75 2.24
N PHE A 188 13.88 -21.90 2.45
CA PHE A 188 12.74 -22.02 3.36
C PHE A 188 13.13 -21.84 4.82
N VAL A 189 14.25 -22.41 5.27
CA VAL A 189 14.73 -22.25 6.65
C VAL A 189 15.04 -20.78 6.96
N LEU A 190 15.74 -20.09 6.05
CA LEU A 190 16.02 -18.66 6.25
C LEU A 190 14.75 -17.81 6.21
N LEU A 191 13.74 -18.18 5.41
CA LEU A 191 12.44 -17.50 5.41
C LEU A 191 11.73 -17.66 6.77
N ILE A 192 11.70 -18.88 7.32
CA ILE A 192 11.16 -19.14 8.66
C ILE A 192 11.89 -18.32 9.73
N ILE A 193 13.21 -18.30 9.69
CA ILE A 193 14.02 -17.50 10.63
C ILE A 193 13.71 -16.01 10.49
N LEU A 194 13.57 -15.50 9.25
CA LEU A 194 13.27 -14.11 8.97
C LEU A 194 11.91 -13.69 9.54
N GLU A 195 10.86 -14.49 9.33
CA GLU A 195 9.51 -14.16 9.82
C GLU A 195 9.43 -14.16 11.34
N TRP A 196 10.04 -15.17 12.01
CA TRP A 196 10.11 -15.23 13.46
C TRP A 196 10.97 -14.11 14.06
N THR A 197 12.06 -13.74 13.38
CA THR A 197 12.89 -12.60 13.79
C THR A 197 12.11 -11.29 13.67
N CYS A 198 11.40 -11.09 12.57
CA CYS A 198 10.54 -9.93 12.35
C CYS A 198 9.43 -9.86 13.41
N TYR A 199 8.75 -10.97 13.69
CA TYR A 199 7.71 -11.05 14.72
C TYR A 199 8.26 -10.73 16.12
N ASN A 200 9.40 -11.32 16.51
CA ASN A 200 10.02 -11.06 17.82
C ASN A 200 10.51 -9.61 17.92
N ALA A 201 11.09 -9.05 16.87
CA ALA A 201 11.48 -7.64 16.83
C ALA A 201 10.27 -6.70 17.02
N MET A 202 9.14 -6.99 16.36
CA MET A 202 7.89 -6.25 16.54
C MET A 202 7.35 -6.39 17.97
N ARG A 203 7.39 -7.59 18.53
CA ARG A 203 6.95 -7.86 19.92
C ARG A 203 7.81 -7.14 20.95
N LEU A 204 9.12 -7.08 20.78
CA LEU A 204 10.03 -6.31 21.63
C LEU A 204 9.73 -4.81 21.61
N MET A 205 9.22 -4.31 20.48
CA MET A 205 8.74 -2.93 20.36
C MET A 205 7.30 -2.74 20.88
N SER A 206 6.76 -3.71 21.62
CA SER A 206 5.37 -3.72 22.12
C SER A 206 4.32 -3.64 20.98
N ARG A 207 4.59 -4.29 19.84
CA ARG A 207 3.70 -4.37 18.68
C ARG A 207 3.14 -5.80 18.58
N SER A 208 1.85 -5.98 18.82
CA SER A 208 1.21 -7.31 18.84
C SER A 208 0.40 -7.63 17.60
N GLY A 209 0.00 -6.64 16.80
CA GLY A 209 -0.71 -6.87 15.54
C GLY A 209 0.25 -7.25 14.41
N PHE A 210 0.14 -8.46 13.89
CA PHE A 210 1.04 -9.01 12.87
C PHE A 210 0.29 -9.64 11.69
N GLU A 211 -1.00 -9.31 11.51
CA GLU A 211 -1.86 -9.93 10.49
C GLU A 211 -1.44 -9.57 9.06
N ALA A 212 -1.13 -8.29 8.83
CA ALA A 212 -0.73 -7.82 7.51
C ALA A 212 0.62 -8.42 7.09
N GLU A 213 1.56 -8.48 8.02
CA GLU A 213 2.87 -9.12 7.84
C GLU A 213 2.72 -10.62 7.60
N THR A 214 1.86 -11.30 8.37
CA THR A 214 1.60 -12.74 8.19
C THR A 214 1.05 -13.03 6.79
N LEU A 215 0.10 -12.23 6.29
CA LEU A 215 -0.43 -12.38 4.94
C LEU A 215 0.64 -12.11 3.86
N ALA A 216 1.51 -11.11 4.08
CA ALA A 216 2.63 -10.84 3.16
C ALA A 216 3.65 -11.98 3.17
N PHE A 217 3.99 -12.55 4.34
CA PHE A 217 4.85 -13.73 4.42
C PHE A 217 4.21 -14.98 3.81
N TYR A 218 2.90 -15.18 3.98
CA TYR A 218 2.17 -16.26 3.31
C TYR A 218 2.28 -16.15 1.79
N LEU A 219 2.05 -14.97 1.22
CA LEU A 219 2.21 -14.71 -0.21
C LEU A 219 3.67 -14.89 -0.66
N THR A 220 4.63 -14.37 0.12
CA THR A 220 6.07 -14.54 -0.14
C THR A 220 6.48 -16.01 -0.09
N THR A 221 5.87 -16.82 0.79
CA THR A 221 6.09 -18.28 0.86
C THR A 221 5.66 -18.97 -0.44
N LEU A 222 4.49 -18.59 -0.99
CA LEU A 222 4.06 -19.10 -2.30
C LEU A 222 5.04 -18.68 -3.40
N GLY A 223 5.55 -17.44 -3.35
CA GLY A 223 6.61 -16.97 -4.26
C GLY A 223 7.92 -17.75 -4.15
N MET A 224 8.32 -18.11 -2.92
CA MET A 224 9.47 -18.99 -2.70
C MET A 224 9.25 -20.40 -3.25
N SER A 225 8.02 -20.92 -3.17
CA SER A 225 7.66 -22.19 -3.80
C SER A 225 7.76 -22.12 -5.32
N VAL A 226 7.27 -21.06 -5.95
CA VAL A 226 7.42 -20.84 -7.41
C VAL A 226 8.90 -20.72 -7.80
N ALA A 227 9.72 -20.02 -7.02
CA ALA A 227 11.15 -19.91 -7.25
C ALA A 227 11.88 -21.25 -7.10
N ALA A 228 11.50 -22.06 -6.10
CA ALA A 228 12.03 -23.40 -5.89
C ALA A 228 11.71 -24.35 -7.03
N SER A 229 10.53 -24.21 -7.66
CA SER A 229 10.12 -25.00 -8.83
C SER A 229 10.85 -24.61 -10.10
N SER A 230 10.96 -23.29 -10.37
CA SER A 230 11.43 -22.76 -11.66
C SER A 230 12.92 -22.49 -11.72
N THR A 231 13.53 -22.06 -10.62
CA THR A 231 14.95 -21.63 -10.56
C THR A 231 15.59 -21.97 -9.22
N PRO A 232 15.69 -23.26 -8.87
CA PRO A 232 16.18 -23.69 -7.57
C PRO A 232 17.65 -23.31 -7.31
N ALA A 233 18.44 -23.07 -8.35
CA ALA A 233 19.82 -22.58 -8.23
C ALA A 233 19.89 -21.16 -7.64
N ASP A 234 18.88 -20.31 -7.90
CA ASP A 234 18.83 -18.90 -7.48
C ASP A 234 18.13 -18.69 -6.13
N MET A 235 17.78 -19.75 -5.41
CA MET A 235 17.05 -19.65 -4.13
C MET A 235 17.76 -18.76 -3.10
N PHE A 236 19.08 -18.83 -3.04
CA PHE A 236 19.87 -17.98 -2.14
C PHE A 236 19.73 -16.49 -2.50
N LYS A 237 19.74 -16.17 -3.80
CA LYS A 237 19.50 -14.80 -4.27
C LYS A 237 18.09 -14.33 -3.92
N GLN A 238 17.09 -15.19 -4.10
CA GLN A 238 15.70 -14.87 -3.80
C GLN A 238 15.48 -14.59 -2.30
N ILE A 239 16.07 -15.38 -1.40
CA ILE A 239 15.94 -15.13 0.05
C ILE A 239 16.69 -13.86 0.48
N LEU A 240 17.85 -13.54 -0.09
CA LEU A 240 18.55 -12.28 0.18
C LEU A 240 17.70 -11.07 -0.23
N LEU A 241 17.03 -11.13 -1.39
CA LEU A 241 16.10 -10.09 -1.82
C LEU A 241 14.90 -9.98 -0.88
N THR A 242 14.40 -11.10 -0.37
CA THR A 242 13.32 -11.11 0.62
C THR A 242 13.75 -10.45 1.94
N ILE A 243 14.95 -10.76 2.42
CA ILE A 243 15.53 -10.12 3.61
C ILE A 243 15.66 -8.60 3.39
N ALA A 244 16.19 -8.19 2.24
CA ALA A 244 16.31 -6.78 1.88
C ALA A 244 14.94 -6.08 1.80
N ALA A 245 13.91 -6.75 1.27
CA ALA A 245 12.56 -6.24 1.19
C ALA A 245 11.93 -6.02 2.58
N VAL A 246 12.08 -6.98 3.49
CA VAL A 246 11.59 -6.86 4.88
C VAL A 246 12.35 -5.78 5.65
N LEU A 247 13.68 -5.67 5.47
CA LEU A 247 14.45 -4.58 6.05
C LEU A 247 13.99 -3.22 5.54
N LEU A 248 13.74 -3.10 4.24
CA LEU A 248 13.24 -1.88 3.63
C LEU A 248 11.83 -1.52 4.14
N PHE A 249 10.95 -2.50 4.35
CA PHE A 249 9.66 -2.33 5.01
C PHE A 249 9.81 -1.73 6.40
N LEU A 250 10.72 -2.26 7.22
CA LEU A 250 10.98 -1.75 8.58
C LEU A 250 11.56 -0.32 8.56
N LEU A 251 12.50 -0.05 7.64
CA LEU A 251 13.08 1.28 7.44
C LEU A 251 12.04 2.30 6.98
N CYS A 252 11.21 1.95 5.99
CA CYS A 252 10.11 2.78 5.54
C CYS A 252 9.11 3.05 6.68
N GLY A 253 8.76 2.04 7.46
CA GLY A 253 7.89 2.19 8.62
C GLY A 253 8.47 3.15 9.68
N ALA A 254 9.77 3.05 9.96
CA ALA A 254 10.47 3.96 10.86
C ALA A 254 10.54 5.40 10.28
N TRP A 255 10.73 5.53 8.97
CA TRP A 255 10.74 6.81 8.28
C TRP A 255 9.38 7.51 8.35
N LEU A 256 8.31 6.80 8.10
CA LEU A 256 6.94 7.33 8.06
C LEU A 256 6.41 7.81 9.43
N ARG A 257 7.12 7.54 10.54
CA ARG A 257 6.73 8.02 11.88
C ARG A 257 6.74 9.55 12.02
N ASN A 258 7.50 10.26 11.20
CA ASN A 258 7.66 11.71 11.28
C ASN A 258 7.05 12.39 10.06
N LEU A 259 5.83 12.91 10.18
CA LEU A 259 5.11 13.57 9.10
C LEU A 259 5.79 14.87 8.65
N LYS A 260 6.47 15.60 9.55
CA LYS A 260 7.21 16.82 9.18
C LYS A 260 8.34 16.46 8.21
N ARG A 261 9.13 15.42 8.55
CA ARG A 261 10.20 14.92 7.66
C ARG A 261 9.63 14.41 6.35
N THR A 262 8.52 13.67 6.40
CA THR A 262 7.84 13.15 5.21
C THR A 262 7.40 14.29 4.28
N ALA A 263 6.83 15.35 4.82
CA ALA A 263 6.42 16.52 4.05
C ALA A 263 7.61 17.28 3.44
N MET A 264 8.73 17.39 4.19
CA MET A 264 9.95 18.07 3.72
C MET A 264 10.65 17.33 2.59
N MET A 265 10.63 15.98 2.63
CA MET A 265 11.28 15.13 1.62
C MET A 265 10.41 14.87 0.38
N ARG A 266 9.21 15.44 0.29
CA ARG A 266 8.30 15.27 -0.84
C ARG A 266 8.95 15.61 -2.17
N ASP A 267 9.51 16.82 -2.29
CA ASP A 267 10.06 17.33 -3.55
C ASP A 267 11.35 16.61 -3.95
N PRO A 268 12.33 16.33 -3.05
CA PRO A 268 13.45 15.45 -3.35
C PRO A 268 13.04 14.06 -3.84
N VAL A 269 12.03 13.43 -3.21
CA VAL A 269 11.53 12.11 -3.63
C VAL A 269 10.84 12.17 -5.00
N ALA A 270 10.09 13.26 -5.30
CA ALA A 270 9.50 13.46 -6.61
C ALA A 270 10.56 13.59 -7.71
N VAL A 271 11.60 14.39 -7.47
CA VAL A 271 12.72 14.55 -8.40
C VAL A 271 13.45 13.21 -8.61
N LEU A 272 13.73 12.47 -7.54
CA LEU A 272 14.37 11.16 -7.63
C LEU A 272 13.53 10.18 -8.46
N ALA A 273 12.21 10.16 -8.25
CA ALA A 273 11.30 9.30 -9.02
C ALA A 273 11.34 9.64 -10.52
N LEU A 274 11.30 10.93 -10.86
CA LEU A 274 11.38 11.37 -12.26
C LEU A 274 12.75 11.07 -12.88
N LEU A 275 13.84 11.22 -12.13
CA LEU A 275 15.20 10.85 -12.58
C LEU A 275 15.30 9.33 -12.84
N LEU A 276 14.76 8.50 -11.96
CA LEU A 276 14.72 7.05 -12.16
C LEU A 276 13.94 6.67 -13.42
N LEU A 277 12.80 7.30 -13.68
CA LEU A 277 12.05 7.08 -14.92
C LEU A 277 12.79 7.59 -16.15
N ALA A 278 13.45 8.75 -16.06
CA ALA A 278 14.25 9.29 -17.16
C ALA A 278 15.42 8.35 -17.51
N VAL A 279 16.14 7.85 -16.50
CA VAL A 279 17.19 6.84 -16.70
C VAL A 279 16.60 5.58 -17.34
N ASN A 280 15.43 5.12 -16.90
CA ASN A 280 14.77 3.98 -17.50
C ASN A 280 14.44 4.20 -18.99
N VAL A 281 13.89 5.37 -19.36
CA VAL A 281 13.59 5.72 -20.76
C VAL A 281 14.85 5.75 -21.64
N LEU A 282 15.97 6.28 -21.09
CA LEU A 282 17.19 6.55 -21.85
C LEU A 282 18.17 5.38 -21.91
N ALA A 283 18.25 4.57 -20.85
CA ALA A 283 19.32 3.58 -20.66
C ALA A 283 18.83 2.12 -20.72
N SER A 284 17.52 1.86 -20.83
CA SER A 284 17.01 0.49 -20.93
C SER A 284 16.99 -0.02 -22.36
N ASP A 285 17.41 -1.27 -22.53
CA ASP A 285 17.30 -1.99 -23.80
C ASP A 285 15.86 -2.47 -24.03
N ALA A 286 15.46 -2.54 -25.31
CA ALA A 286 14.14 -3.01 -25.67
C ALA A 286 14.08 -4.54 -25.67
N VAL A 287 13.26 -5.11 -24.78
CA VAL A 287 12.97 -6.55 -24.73
C VAL A 287 11.49 -6.73 -25.05
N PHE A 288 11.15 -7.46 -26.11
CA PHE A 288 9.76 -7.67 -26.58
C PHE A 288 8.94 -6.37 -26.73
N GLY A 289 9.59 -5.28 -27.17
CA GLY A 289 8.94 -3.99 -27.42
C GLY A 289 8.78 -3.08 -26.19
N ALA A 290 9.19 -3.50 -25.01
CA ALA A 290 9.21 -2.71 -23.79
C ALA A 290 10.64 -2.51 -23.27
N ARG A 291 10.93 -1.33 -22.70
CA ARG A 291 12.23 -0.94 -22.15
C ARG A 291 12.18 -0.89 -20.62
N ASN A 292 11.86 -2.02 -19.98
CA ASN A 292 11.54 -2.05 -18.56
C ASN A 292 12.73 -2.30 -17.65
N TRP A 293 13.79 -2.95 -18.17
CA TRP A 293 14.86 -3.51 -17.37
C TRP A 293 16.17 -2.77 -17.59
N LEU A 294 16.84 -2.45 -16.48
CA LEU A 294 18.23 -1.99 -16.44
C LEU A 294 19.09 -3.15 -15.95
N GLU A 295 20.15 -3.44 -16.70
CA GLU A 295 21.15 -4.41 -16.28
C GLU A 295 22.33 -3.71 -15.61
N LEU A 296 22.57 -4.03 -14.33
CA LEU A 296 23.65 -3.50 -13.52
C LEU A 296 24.46 -4.67 -12.93
N GLY A 297 25.65 -4.90 -13.46
CA GLY A 297 26.57 -5.93 -12.93
C GLY A 297 25.98 -7.35 -12.89
N GLY A 298 25.19 -7.73 -13.90
CA GLY A 298 24.52 -9.05 -13.98
C GLY A 298 23.22 -9.16 -13.17
N TYR A 299 22.72 -8.06 -12.62
CA TYR A 299 21.41 -7.97 -11.98
C TYR A 299 20.47 -7.14 -12.83
N SER A 300 19.31 -7.70 -13.16
CA SER A 300 18.22 -6.96 -13.81
C SER A 300 17.38 -6.25 -12.76
N PHE A 301 17.13 -4.96 -12.97
CA PHE A 301 16.40 -4.08 -12.08
C PHE A 301 15.36 -3.28 -12.88
N GLN A 302 14.14 -3.20 -12.36
CA GLN A 302 13.06 -2.40 -12.96
C GLN A 302 12.83 -1.13 -12.14
N PRO A 303 13.28 0.05 -12.60
CA PRO A 303 13.16 1.30 -11.84
C PRO A 303 11.72 1.69 -11.52
N SER A 304 10.77 1.46 -12.43
CA SER A 304 9.35 1.77 -12.26
C SER A 304 8.74 1.09 -11.01
N GLU A 305 9.29 -0.04 -10.57
CA GLU A 305 8.85 -0.70 -9.35
C GLU A 305 9.13 0.14 -8.10
N LEU A 306 10.33 0.73 -7.96
CA LEU A 306 10.63 1.64 -6.84
C LEU A 306 9.86 2.95 -6.95
N VAL A 307 9.60 3.42 -8.17
CA VAL A 307 8.82 4.64 -8.40
C VAL A 307 7.38 4.48 -7.88
N LYS A 308 6.81 3.27 -7.79
CA LYS A 308 5.49 3.04 -7.16
C LYS A 308 5.45 3.58 -5.72
N ALA A 309 6.44 3.22 -4.90
CA ALA A 309 6.51 3.69 -3.51
C ALA A 309 6.74 5.20 -3.42
N ALA A 310 7.63 5.75 -4.26
CA ALA A 310 7.86 7.19 -4.37
C ALA A 310 6.60 7.94 -4.81
N TYR A 311 5.84 7.40 -5.74
CA TYR A 311 4.58 7.97 -6.24
C TYR A 311 3.53 8.09 -5.13
N ILE A 312 3.33 7.03 -4.34
CA ILE A 312 2.43 7.06 -3.18
C ILE A 312 2.88 8.09 -2.16
N TYR A 313 4.18 8.11 -1.86
CA TYR A 313 4.79 9.07 -0.93
C TYR A 313 4.52 10.52 -1.34
N VAL A 314 4.79 10.86 -2.61
CA VAL A 314 4.60 12.20 -3.17
C VAL A 314 3.12 12.56 -3.24
N GLY A 315 2.27 11.64 -3.71
CA GLY A 315 0.83 11.85 -3.84
C GLY A 315 0.17 12.15 -2.49
N ALA A 316 0.42 11.31 -1.49
CA ALA A 316 -0.14 11.49 -0.16
C ALA A 316 0.38 12.77 0.51
N SER A 317 1.70 13.08 0.40
CA SER A 317 2.30 14.29 0.98
C SER A 317 1.83 15.58 0.32
N THR A 318 1.59 15.56 -0.99
CA THR A 318 1.14 16.75 -1.74
C THR A 318 -0.29 17.10 -1.34
N LEU A 319 -1.12 16.10 -1.13
CA LEU A 319 -2.53 16.29 -0.88
C LEU A 319 -2.86 16.55 0.60
N ASP A 320 -1.91 16.38 1.49
CA ASP A 320 -2.02 16.81 2.88
C ASP A 320 -2.19 18.36 3.03
N ARG A 321 -1.73 19.15 2.05
CA ARG A 321 -1.79 20.63 2.05
C ARG A 321 -2.74 21.20 0.97
N LEU A 322 -3.92 20.64 0.83
CA LEU A 322 -4.85 20.98 -0.27
C LEU A 322 -5.47 22.38 -0.27
N TYR A 323 -5.31 23.15 0.76
CA TYR A 323 -5.73 24.55 0.69
C TYR A 323 -4.91 25.38 -0.32
N ARG A 324 -3.85 24.81 -0.94
CA ARG A 324 -3.11 25.45 -2.05
C ARG A 324 -3.43 24.75 -3.37
N LYS A 325 -4.18 25.40 -4.25
CA LYS A 325 -4.47 24.93 -5.63
C LYS A 325 -3.21 24.53 -6.40
N ARG A 326 -2.09 25.22 -6.17
CA ARG A 326 -0.78 24.95 -6.78
C ARG A 326 -0.30 23.51 -6.51
N ASN A 327 -0.56 22.96 -5.33
CA ASN A 327 -0.15 21.59 -5.00
C ASN A 327 -0.92 20.53 -5.79
N LEU A 328 -2.21 20.77 -6.06
CA LEU A 328 -3.02 19.87 -6.86
C LEU A 328 -2.52 19.83 -8.32
N PHE A 329 -2.24 20.99 -8.91
CA PHE A 329 -1.66 21.06 -10.26
C PHE A 329 -0.29 20.38 -10.31
N GLY A 330 0.56 20.58 -9.30
CA GLY A 330 1.87 19.90 -9.19
C GLY A 330 1.72 18.37 -9.18
N PHE A 331 0.75 17.84 -8.42
CA PHE A 331 0.51 16.40 -8.39
C PHE A 331 -0.06 15.85 -9.70
N ILE A 332 -0.99 16.58 -10.35
CA ILE A 332 -1.52 16.20 -11.67
C ILE A 332 -0.38 16.17 -12.70
N ALA A 333 0.48 17.20 -12.72
CA ALA A 333 1.61 17.27 -13.63
C ALA A 333 2.61 16.13 -13.38
N PHE A 334 2.97 15.88 -12.12
CA PHE A 334 3.84 14.76 -11.73
C PHE A 334 3.26 13.41 -12.18
N SER A 335 1.96 13.19 -11.93
CA SER A 335 1.28 11.95 -12.33
C SER A 335 1.23 11.79 -13.85
N ALA A 336 0.94 12.87 -14.58
CA ALA A 336 0.94 12.86 -16.05
C ALA A 336 2.33 12.50 -16.61
N VAL A 337 3.40 13.11 -16.07
CA VAL A 337 4.77 12.80 -16.48
C VAL A 337 5.12 11.33 -16.20
N CYS A 338 4.75 10.78 -15.02
CA CYS A 338 4.97 9.37 -14.70
C CYS A 338 4.25 8.44 -15.69
N VAL A 339 2.96 8.69 -15.96
CA VAL A 339 2.17 7.86 -16.88
C VAL A 339 2.68 7.96 -18.32
N ILE A 340 3.04 9.17 -18.79
CA ILE A 340 3.62 9.38 -20.11
C ILE A 340 4.97 8.67 -20.24
N ALA A 341 5.84 8.79 -19.23
CA ALA A 341 7.14 8.09 -19.23
C ALA A 341 6.96 6.57 -19.34
N LEU A 342 6.03 5.98 -18.57
CA LEU A 342 5.71 4.55 -18.63
C LEU A 342 5.13 4.14 -19.99
N ALA A 343 4.30 4.98 -20.59
CA ALA A 343 3.77 4.76 -21.94
C ALA A 343 4.88 4.82 -23.01
N LEU A 344 5.88 5.71 -22.84
CA LEU A 344 7.05 5.78 -23.75
C LEU A 344 7.95 4.55 -23.61
N ILE A 345 8.13 4.04 -22.39
CA ILE A 345 8.84 2.79 -22.08
C ILE A 345 8.13 1.58 -22.70
N GLY A 346 6.81 1.67 -22.89
CA GLY A 346 5.96 0.57 -23.37
C GLY A 346 5.35 -0.28 -22.25
N ASP A 347 5.43 0.17 -21.01
CA ASP A 347 4.86 -0.52 -19.83
C ASP A 347 3.45 0.01 -19.50
N PHE A 348 2.47 -0.40 -20.32
CA PHE A 348 1.08 0.02 -20.15
C PHE A 348 0.42 -0.62 -18.92
N GLY A 349 0.85 -1.81 -18.51
CA GLY A 349 0.37 -2.45 -17.30
C GLY A 349 0.70 -1.61 -16.07
N THR A 350 1.95 -1.20 -15.92
CA THR A 350 2.38 -0.31 -14.83
C THR A 350 1.76 1.09 -14.97
N ALA A 351 1.63 1.63 -16.19
CA ALA A 351 0.93 2.91 -16.42
C ALA A 351 -0.52 2.88 -15.91
N LEU A 352 -1.25 1.79 -16.15
CA LEU A 352 -2.60 1.60 -15.63
C LEU A 352 -2.64 1.53 -14.09
N ILE A 353 -1.67 0.85 -13.46
CA ILE A 353 -1.54 0.80 -11.99
C ILE A 353 -1.37 2.22 -11.41
N PHE A 354 -0.49 3.04 -12.01
CA PHE A 354 -0.29 4.44 -11.60
C PHE A 354 -1.55 5.27 -11.81
N PHE A 355 -2.23 5.09 -12.95
CA PHE A 355 -3.45 5.81 -13.25
C PHE A 355 -4.58 5.49 -12.26
N VAL A 356 -4.83 4.21 -11.93
CA VAL A 356 -5.84 3.84 -10.93
C VAL A 356 -5.47 4.40 -9.55
N SER A 357 -4.19 4.35 -9.17
CA SER A 357 -3.73 4.97 -7.92
C SER A 357 -3.96 6.49 -7.92
N PHE A 358 -3.71 7.17 -9.05
CA PHE A 358 -4.07 8.60 -9.23
C PHE A 358 -5.56 8.85 -9.00
N LEU A 359 -6.45 8.01 -9.55
CA LEU A 359 -7.89 8.12 -9.36
C LEU A 359 -8.28 7.97 -7.88
N VAL A 360 -7.72 6.97 -7.20
CA VAL A 360 -7.98 6.72 -5.76
C VAL A 360 -7.52 7.92 -4.93
N ILE A 361 -6.29 8.40 -5.12
CA ILE A 361 -5.75 9.56 -4.41
C ILE A 361 -6.62 10.81 -4.68
N SER A 362 -6.96 11.06 -5.93
CA SER A 362 -7.77 12.22 -6.34
C SER A 362 -9.20 12.14 -5.79
N PHE A 363 -9.81 10.96 -5.79
CA PHE A 363 -11.15 10.73 -5.23
C PHE A 363 -11.18 10.92 -3.72
N MET A 364 -10.27 10.26 -3.00
CA MET A 364 -10.19 10.38 -1.53
C MET A 364 -10.07 11.83 -1.08
N ARG A 365 -9.51 12.66 -1.92
CA ARG A 365 -9.28 14.05 -1.62
C ARG A 365 -10.38 15.00 -2.10
N SER A 366 -10.86 14.83 -3.33
CA SER A 366 -11.90 15.71 -3.90
C SER A 366 -13.30 15.35 -3.41
N GLY A 367 -13.54 14.07 -3.06
CA GLY A 367 -14.87 13.52 -2.82
C GLY A 367 -15.80 13.62 -4.05
N SER A 368 -15.26 14.00 -5.22
CA SER A 368 -16.03 14.30 -6.42
C SER A 368 -15.95 13.16 -7.43
N ILE A 369 -17.07 12.46 -7.63
CA ILE A 369 -17.21 11.43 -8.66
C ILE A 369 -17.05 12.05 -10.07
N ALA A 370 -17.48 13.30 -10.27
CA ALA A 370 -17.34 13.99 -11.56
C ALA A 370 -15.86 14.15 -11.97
N THR A 371 -14.96 14.42 -11.03
CA THR A 371 -13.51 14.49 -11.30
C THR A 371 -12.95 13.13 -11.72
N VAL A 372 -13.40 12.06 -11.09
CA VAL A 372 -13.01 10.68 -11.46
C VAL A 372 -13.51 10.35 -12.85
N PHE A 373 -14.80 10.66 -13.15
CA PHE A 373 -15.39 10.41 -14.46
C PHE A 373 -14.65 11.16 -15.57
N LEU A 374 -14.34 12.45 -15.37
CA LEU A 374 -13.58 13.24 -16.33
C LEU A 374 -12.18 12.66 -16.58
N ALA A 375 -11.49 12.24 -15.52
CA ALA A 375 -10.16 11.63 -15.63
C ALA A 375 -10.22 10.28 -16.38
N VAL A 376 -11.20 9.43 -16.08
CA VAL A 376 -11.40 8.14 -16.77
C VAL A 376 -11.72 8.36 -18.26
N THR A 377 -12.59 9.33 -18.58
CA THR A 377 -12.92 9.66 -19.98
C THR A 377 -11.70 10.17 -20.74
N GLY A 378 -10.90 11.05 -20.12
CA GLY A 378 -9.66 11.55 -20.69
C GLY A 378 -8.62 10.45 -20.93
N ALA A 379 -8.46 9.55 -19.96
CA ALA A 379 -7.56 8.39 -20.09
C ALA A 379 -8.07 7.38 -21.14
N GLY A 380 -9.37 7.17 -21.22
CA GLY A 380 -9.97 6.33 -22.28
C GLY A 380 -9.68 6.86 -23.68
N LEU A 381 -9.80 8.17 -23.88
CA LEU A 381 -9.45 8.82 -25.15
C LEU A 381 -7.94 8.69 -25.44
N ALA A 382 -7.09 8.94 -24.45
CA ALA A 382 -5.63 8.78 -24.59
C ALA A 382 -5.24 7.32 -24.90
N GLY A 383 -5.89 6.35 -24.27
CA GLY A 383 -5.72 4.92 -24.54
C GLY A 383 -6.14 4.55 -25.96
N PHE A 384 -7.28 5.05 -26.42
CA PHE A 384 -7.74 4.86 -27.79
C PHE A 384 -6.74 5.41 -28.81
N LEU A 385 -6.22 6.61 -28.60
CA LEU A 385 -5.17 7.19 -29.44
C LEU A 385 -3.87 6.37 -29.40
N ALA A 386 -3.48 5.86 -28.21
CA ALA A 386 -2.29 5.02 -28.08
C ALA A 386 -2.41 3.71 -28.86
N ILE A 387 -3.56 3.04 -28.83
CA ILE A 387 -3.85 1.84 -29.62
C ILE A 387 -3.75 2.14 -31.11
N SER A 388 -4.26 3.31 -31.56
CA SER A 388 -4.26 3.71 -32.97
C SER A 388 -2.84 4.01 -33.51
N VAL A 389 -1.90 4.42 -32.62
CA VAL A 389 -0.55 4.86 -33.03
C VAL A 389 0.52 3.76 -32.82
N LYS A 390 0.33 2.87 -31.85
CA LYS A 390 1.32 1.86 -31.47
C LYS A 390 0.89 0.44 -31.90
N PRO A 391 1.48 -0.14 -32.98
CA PRO A 391 1.03 -1.44 -33.53
C PRO A 391 1.08 -2.60 -32.52
N TYR A 392 2.09 -2.65 -31.65
CA TYR A 392 2.23 -3.74 -30.69
C TYR A 392 1.11 -3.74 -29.62
N ILE A 393 0.56 -2.58 -29.29
CA ILE A 393 -0.60 -2.49 -28.38
C ILE A 393 -1.84 -3.03 -29.10
N ALA A 394 -2.03 -2.60 -30.36
CA ALA A 394 -3.12 -3.09 -31.17
C ALA A 394 -3.08 -4.63 -31.33
N GLN A 395 -1.89 -5.23 -31.48
CA GLN A 395 -1.72 -6.68 -31.53
C GLN A 395 -2.15 -7.37 -30.24
N ARG A 396 -1.79 -6.84 -29.05
CA ARG A 396 -2.23 -7.40 -27.76
C ARG A 396 -3.76 -7.34 -27.59
N PHE A 397 -4.39 -6.26 -28.07
CA PHE A 397 -5.85 -6.16 -28.05
C PHE A 397 -6.50 -7.05 -29.12
N ALA A 398 -5.87 -7.25 -30.27
CA ALA A 398 -6.36 -8.14 -31.32
C ALA A 398 -6.32 -9.62 -30.91
N SER A 399 -5.33 -10.04 -30.14
CA SER A 399 -5.25 -11.43 -29.64
C SER A 399 -6.16 -11.69 -28.44
N TRP A 400 -6.60 -10.66 -27.73
CA TRP A 400 -7.45 -10.80 -26.54
C TRP A 400 -8.80 -11.42 -26.89
N GLY A 401 -9.17 -12.48 -26.16
CA GLY A 401 -10.36 -13.29 -26.40
C GLY A 401 -10.24 -14.26 -27.58
N HIS A 402 -9.13 -14.22 -28.33
CA HIS A 402 -8.87 -15.06 -29.52
C HIS A 402 -7.55 -15.86 -29.41
N VAL A 403 -7.00 -16.02 -28.20
CA VAL A 403 -5.70 -16.66 -27.98
C VAL A 403 -5.61 -18.10 -28.48
N TRP A 404 -6.74 -18.79 -28.60
CA TRP A 404 -6.83 -20.17 -29.12
C TRP A 404 -6.75 -20.23 -30.65
N GLU A 405 -6.90 -19.13 -31.36
CA GLU A 405 -6.77 -19.08 -32.80
C GLU A 405 -5.30 -19.04 -33.25
N ASP A 406 -4.39 -18.52 -32.36
CA ASP A 406 -2.95 -18.45 -32.60
C ASP A 406 -2.16 -19.00 -31.40
N VAL A 407 -2.27 -20.29 -31.16
CA VAL A 407 -1.67 -21.00 -30.00
C VAL A 407 -0.14 -20.98 -29.99
N TYR A 408 0.50 -20.82 -31.15
CA TYR A 408 1.95 -20.79 -31.30
C TYR A 408 2.56 -19.39 -31.47
N GLY A 409 1.73 -18.38 -31.65
CA GLY A 409 2.12 -16.98 -31.76
C GLY A 409 1.66 -16.14 -30.58
N ALA A 410 0.76 -15.19 -30.83
CA ALA A 410 0.34 -14.21 -29.84
C ALA A 410 -0.36 -14.80 -28.60
N GLY A 411 -1.05 -15.95 -28.75
CA GLY A 411 -1.72 -16.67 -27.67
C GLY A 411 -0.85 -17.68 -26.92
N PHE A 412 0.44 -17.83 -27.26
CA PHE A 412 1.30 -18.91 -26.73
C PHE A 412 1.33 -18.97 -25.21
N GLN A 413 1.61 -17.85 -24.53
CA GLN A 413 1.75 -17.81 -23.07
C GLN A 413 0.41 -18.06 -22.35
N GLN A 414 -0.66 -17.41 -22.81
CA GLN A 414 -1.99 -17.51 -22.17
C GLN A 414 -2.60 -18.90 -22.34
N THR A 415 -2.49 -19.51 -23.53
CA THR A 415 -3.01 -20.88 -23.77
C THR A 415 -2.26 -21.90 -22.92
N ARG A 416 -0.93 -21.74 -22.71
CA ARG A 416 -0.14 -22.58 -21.81
C ARG A 416 -0.54 -22.34 -20.35
N ALA A 417 -0.74 -21.09 -19.92
CA ALA A 417 -1.18 -20.75 -18.57
C ALA A 417 -2.54 -21.36 -18.25
N MET A 418 -3.53 -21.19 -19.14
CA MET A 418 -4.87 -21.77 -18.95
C MET A 418 -4.85 -23.30 -18.95
N SER A 419 -4.08 -23.92 -19.86
CA SER A 419 -3.95 -25.39 -19.91
C SER A 419 -3.30 -25.94 -18.64
N ALA A 420 -2.25 -25.27 -18.14
CA ALA A 420 -1.58 -25.65 -16.90
C ALA A 420 -2.50 -25.50 -15.69
N ALA A 421 -3.19 -24.35 -15.56
CA ALA A 421 -4.15 -24.10 -14.50
C ALA A 421 -5.27 -25.16 -14.47
N ALA A 422 -5.83 -25.51 -15.64
CA ALA A 422 -6.84 -26.56 -15.75
C ALA A 422 -6.28 -27.93 -15.35
N SER A 423 -5.03 -28.25 -15.72
CA SER A 423 -4.39 -29.53 -15.41
C SER A 423 -4.11 -29.74 -13.93
N GLY A 424 -3.97 -28.67 -13.13
CA GLY A 424 -3.78 -28.75 -11.68
C GLY A 424 -5.06 -29.13 -10.92
N GLY A 425 -6.24 -28.88 -11.49
CA GLY A 425 -7.51 -29.13 -10.82
C GLY A 425 -7.66 -28.40 -9.50
N LEU A 426 -8.43 -28.99 -8.56
CA LEU A 426 -8.68 -28.36 -7.26
C LEU A 426 -7.47 -28.46 -6.30
N PHE A 427 -6.70 -29.57 -6.38
CA PHE A 427 -5.71 -29.96 -5.36
C PHE A 427 -4.25 -29.84 -5.83
N GLY A 428 -4.01 -29.53 -7.09
CA GLY A 428 -2.69 -29.39 -7.68
C GLY A 428 -1.97 -30.73 -7.95
N LYS A 429 -0.90 -30.66 -8.73
CA LYS A 429 -0.01 -31.79 -9.01
C LYS A 429 1.00 -32.04 -7.89
N GLY A 430 1.29 -31.05 -7.08
CA GLY A 430 2.34 -30.99 -6.06
C GLY A 430 3.43 -29.99 -6.46
N ALA A 431 4.07 -29.40 -5.45
CA ALA A 431 5.13 -28.43 -5.66
C ALA A 431 6.28 -29.03 -6.49
N GLY A 432 6.75 -28.28 -7.49
CA GLY A 432 7.81 -28.69 -8.41
C GLY A 432 7.40 -29.70 -9.48
N SER A 433 6.15 -30.19 -9.50
CA SER A 433 5.66 -31.18 -10.45
C SER A 433 4.92 -30.57 -11.66
N GLY A 434 4.79 -29.24 -11.70
CA GLY A 434 4.22 -28.51 -12.82
C GLY A 434 5.18 -28.45 -14.03
N TRP A 435 4.64 -28.34 -15.24
CA TRP A 435 5.41 -28.14 -16.47
C TRP A 435 5.44 -26.66 -16.93
N LEU A 436 4.48 -25.84 -16.43
CA LEU A 436 4.43 -24.43 -16.82
C LEU A 436 5.70 -23.66 -16.41
N LYS A 437 6.38 -24.10 -15.35
CA LYS A 437 7.66 -23.55 -14.87
C LYS A 437 8.73 -23.44 -15.94
N ASP A 438 8.69 -24.27 -16.98
CA ASP A 438 9.66 -24.31 -18.08
C ASP A 438 9.34 -23.32 -19.21
N ILE A 439 8.19 -22.64 -19.13
CA ILE A 439 7.76 -21.62 -20.09
C ILE A 439 8.35 -20.26 -19.66
N PHE A 440 8.81 -19.51 -20.67
CA PHE A 440 9.38 -18.16 -20.45
C PHE A 440 8.41 -17.25 -19.66
N ALA A 441 8.93 -16.55 -18.66
CA ALA A 441 8.19 -15.64 -17.77
C ALA A 441 7.05 -16.27 -16.95
N ALA A 442 6.95 -17.60 -16.86
CA ALA A 442 5.91 -18.25 -16.05
C ALA A 442 6.02 -17.88 -14.57
N ASN A 443 7.23 -17.76 -14.04
CA ASN A 443 7.53 -17.41 -12.64
C ASN A 443 7.38 -15.90 -12.32
N THR A 444 7.08 -15.08 -13.31
CA THR A 444 6.81 -13.63 -13.14
C THR A 444 5.39 -13.26 -13.51
N ASP A 445 4.99 -13.55 -14.75
CA ASP A 445 3.79 -12.99 -15.37
C ASP A 445 2.59 -13.95 -15.31
N MET A 446 2.83 -15.28 -15.17
CA MET A 446 1.79 -16.33 -15.14
C MET A 446 1.78 -17.09 -13.80
N VAL A 447 2.24 -16.46 -12.73
CA VAL A 447 2.39 -17.10 -11.41
C VAL A 447 1.08 -17.67 -10.88
N PHE A 448 -0.05 -17.00 -11.14
CA PHE A 448 -1.36 -17.52 -10.78
C PHE A 448 -1.60 -18.92 -11.39
N ALA A 449 -1.28 -19.09 -12.65
CA ALA A 449 -1.42 -20.37 -13.34
C ALA A 449 -0.43 -21.43 -12.84
N VAL A 450 0.81 -21.02 -12.48
CA VAL A 450 1.79 -21.94 -11.85
C VAL A 450 1.27 -22.45 -10.51
N ILE A 451 0.72 -21.57 -9.67
CA ILE A 451 0.12 -21.97 -8.39
C ILE A 451 -1.10 -22.86 -8.61
N CYS A 452 -1.95 -22.55 -9.59
CA CYS A 452 -3.09 -23.44 -9.95
C CYS A 452 -2.59 -24.82 -10.35
N GLU A 453 -1.53 -24.91 -11.15
CA GLU A 453 -0.99 -26.20 -11.60
C GLU A 453 -0.37 -27.01 -10.47
N GLU A 454 0.51 -26.39 -9.69
CA GLU A 454 1.28 -27.10 -8.67
C GLU A 454 0.53 -27.29 -7.35
N GLN A 455 -0.12 -26.23 -6.85
CA GLN A 455 -0.78 -26.22 -5.54
C GLN A 455 -2.31 -26.39 -5.61
N GLY A 456 -2.88 -26.21 -6.81
CA GLY A 456 -4.31 -26.33 -7.06
C GLY A 456 -5.08 -25.02 -6.95
N LEU A 457 -6.29 -25.05 -7.53
CA LEU A 457 -7.16 -23.88 -7.61
C LEU A 457 -7.54 -23.33 -6.23
N ILE A 458 -7.71 -24.19 -5.21
CA ILE A 458 -8.10 -23.75 -3.87
C ILE A 458 -7.03 -22.88 -3.24
N ILE A 459 -5.74 -23.26 -3.34
CA ILE A 459 -4.62 -22.44 -2.82
C ILE A 459 -4.47 -21.16 -3.66
N ALA A 460 -4.66 -21.21 -4.98
CA ALA A 460 -4.67 -20.03 -5.83
C ALA A 460 -5.80 -19.04 -5.44
N ILE A 461 -6.98 -19.52 -5.09
CA ILE A 461 -8.06 -18.70 -4.53
C ILE A 461 -7.67 -18.14 -3.17
N CYS A 462 -7.06 -18.93 -2.28
CA CYS A 462 -6.55 -18.45 -1.00
C CYS A 462 -5.48 -17.34 -1.19
N MET A 463 -4.62 -17.47 -2.19
CA MET A 463 -3.64 -16.43 -2.57
C MET A 463 -4.34 -15.10 -2.94
N VAL A 464 -5.38 -15.13 -3.75
CA VAL A 464 -6.21 -13.96 -4.09
C VAL A 464 -6.92 -13.42 -2.84
N LEU A 465 -7.52 -14.29 -2.02
CA LEU A 465 -8.19 -13.90 -0.78
C LEU A 465 -7.24 -13.26 0.23
N ALA A 466 -5.97 -13.64 0.27
CA ALA A 466 -4.97 -12.98 1.10
C ALA A 466 -4.77 -11.51 0.70
N VAL A 467 -4.69 -11.20 -0.60
CA VAL A 467 -4.60 -9.82 -1.09
C VAL A 467 -5.90 -9.04 -0.81
N LEU A 468 -7.07 -9.66 -1.01
CA LEU A 468 -8.37 -9.06 -0.66
C LEU A 468 -8.49 -8.78 0.85
N THR A 469 -7.93 -9.65 1.68
CA THR A 469 -7.89 -9.46 3.15
C THR A 469 -6.98 -8.28 3.52
N LEU A 470 -5.84 -8.11 2.84
CA LEU A 470 -5.00 -6.92 2.97
C LEU A 470 -5.75 -5.65 2.53
N ALA A 471 -6.57 -5.72 1.47
CA ALA A 471 -7.39 -4.60 1.04
C ALA A 471 -8.45 -4.23 2.09
N PHE A 472 -9.11 -5.22 2.65
CA PHE A 472 -10.04 -5.00 3.76
C PHE A 472 -9.34 -4.35 4.97
N PHE A 473 -8.15 -4.83 5.33
CA PHE A 473 -7.32 -4.23 6.37
C PHE A 473 -6.97 -2.78 6.07
N ALA A 474 -6.50 -2.47 4.85
CA ALA A 474 -6.12 -1.11 4.44
C ALA A 474 -7.31 -0.14 4.53
N VAL A 475 -8.48 -0.51 3.99
CA VAL A 475 -9.70 0.33 4.05
C VAL A 475 -10.16 0.54 5.49
N ARG A 476 -10.14 -0.50 6.30
CA ARG A 476 -10.52 -0.42 7.71
C ARG A 476 -9.58 0.50 8.50
N SER A 477 -8.27 0.34 8.30
CA SER A 477 -7.25 1.19 8.94
C SER A 477 -7.34 2.64 8.46
N ALA A 478 -7.57 2.86 7.17
CA ALA A 478 -7.69 4.20 6.58
C ALA A 478 -8.89 4.99 7.14
N ARG A 479 -10.01 4.34 7.43
CA ARG A 479 -11.19 4.99 8.03
C ARG A 479 -10.93 5.59 9.42
N HIS A 480 -9.97 5.04 10.15
CA HIS A 480 -9.61 5.44 11.52
C HIS A 480 -8.21 6.06 11.57
N GLY A 481 -7.63 6.37 10.41
CA GLY A 481 -6.30 6.95 10.28
C GLY A 481 -6.17 8.28 11.02
N ARG A 482 -5.05 8.50 11.71
CA ARG A 482 -4.78 9.75 12.45
C ARG A 482 -4.61 10.96 11.55
N SER A 483 -4.03 10.77 10.37
CA SER A 483 -3.78 11.82 9.40
C SER A 483 -4.27 11.39 8.03
N ALA A 484 -4.77 12.36 7.26
CA ALA A 484 -5.15 12.16 5.86
C ALA A 484 -4.01 11.55 5.03
N TYR A 485 -2.74 11.89 5.35
CA TYR A 485 -1.57 11.31 4.71
C TYR A 485 -1.57 9.78 4.77
N TYR A 486 -1.70 9.20 5.97
CA TYR A 486 -1.66 7.74 6.13
C TYR A 486 -2.85 7.05 5.49
N SER A 487 -4.05 7.63 5.60
CA SER A 487 -5.27 7.09 5.00
C SER A 487 -5.18 7.07 3.47
N ILE A 488 -4.72 8.17 2.86
CA ILE A 488 -4.53 8.28 1.42
C ILE A 488 -3.43 7.31 0.95
N ALA A 489 -2.28 7.31 1.64
CA ALA A 489 -1.15 6.46 1.30
C ALA A 489 -1.51 4.97 1.34
N ALA A 490 -2.24 4.53 2.38
CA ALA A 490 -2.66 3.14 2.53
C ALA A 490 -3.65 2.70 1.43
N CYS A 491 -4.67 3.50 1.14
CA CYS A 491 -5.64 3.19 0.09
C CYS A 491 -4.98 3.21 -1.30
N ALA A 492 -4.10 4.18 -1.56
CA ALA A 492 -3.38 4.27 -2.83
C ALA A 492 -2.39 3.10 -3.01
N ALA A 493 -1.62 2.74 -1.98
CA ALA A 493 -0.73 1.58 -2.03
C ALA A 493 -1.52 0.28 -2.26
N MET A 494 -2.64 0.12 -1.54
CA MET A 494 -3.48 -1.06 -1.73
C MET A 494 -4.12 -1.12 -3.11
N SER A 495 -4.53 0.02 -3.69
CA SER A 495 -5.07 0.06 -5.04
C SER A 495 -4.04 -0.41 -6.08
N MET A 496 -2.76 -0.06 -5.92
CA MET A 496 -1.67 -0.58 -6.78
C MET A 496 -1.58 -2.11 -6.69
N LEU A 497 -1.54 -2.66 -5.47
CA LEU A 497 -1.46 -4.11 -5.27
C LEU A 497 -2.70 -4.84 -5.83
N MET A 498 -3.90 -4.26 -5.66
CA MET A 498 -5.15 -4.85 -6.19
C MET A 498 -5.18 -4.89 -7.71
N VAL A 499 -4.80 -3.79 -8.37
CA VAL A 499 -4.76 -3.73 -9.84
C VAL A 499 -3.68 -4.67 -10.38
N GLN A 500 -2.52 -4.73 -9.72
CA GLN A 500 -1.42 -5.61 -10.06
C GLN A 500 -1.86 -7.09 -9.99
N MET A 501 -2.53 -7.49 -8.90
CA MET A 501 -3.14 -8.82 -8.77
C MET A 501 -4.17 -9.09 -9.88
N GLY A 502 -5.09 -8.15 -10.10
CA GLY A 502 -6.14 -8.30 -11.12
C GLY A 502 -5.57 -8.47 -12.53
N LEU A 503 -4.57 -7.66 -12.90
CA LEU A 503 -3.92 -7.76 -14.21
C LEU A 503 -3.17 -9.10 -14.39
N ASN A 504 -2.53 -9.63 -13.33
CA ASN A 504 -1.87 -10.93 -13.39
C ASN A 504 -2.87 -12.07 -13.53
N VAL A 505 -3.89 -12.13 -12.67
CA VAL A 505 -4.89 -13.21 -12.66
C VAL A 505 -5.71 -13.18 -13.95
N PHE A 506 -6.33 -12.05 -14.26
CA PHE A 506 -7.25 -11.96 -15.40
C PHE A 506 -6.51 -11.94 -16.75
N GLY A 507 -5.27 -11.45 -16.79
CA GLY A 507 -4.40 -11.52 -17.96
C GLY A 507 -3.97 -12.95 -18.27
N SER A 508 -3.64 -13.76 -17.24
CA SER A 508 -3.27 -15.17 -17.41
C SER A 508 -4.45 -16.04 -17.89
N LEU A 509 -5.69 -15.61 -17.59
CA LEU A 509 -6.94 -16.32 -17.95
C LEU A 509 -7.63 -15.77 -19.20
N ASP A 510 -6.99 -14.86 -19.94
CA ASP A 510 -7.56 -14.21 -21.13
C ASP A 510 -8.88 -13.43 -20.88
N ILE A 511 -9.14 -13.05 -19.62
CA ILE A 511 -10.28 -12.18 -19.25
C ILE A 511 -9.92 -10.70 -19.53
N LEU A 512 -8.65 -10.34 -19.34
CA LEU A 512 -8.06 -9.05 -19.71
C LEU A 512 -6.89 -9.26 -20.67
N PRO A 513 -6.51 -8.24 -21.46
CA PRO A 513 -5.30 -8.31 -22.27
C PRO A 513 -4.07 -8.63 -21.40
N PHE A 514 -3.21 -9.52 -21.88
CA PHE A 514 -2.00 -9.92 -21.16
C PHE A 514 -0.99 -8.79 -21.10
N THR A 515 -0.68 -8.32 -19.90
CA THR A 515 0.16 -7.12 -19.69
C THR A 515 1.56 -7.42 -19.17
N GLY A 516 1.85 -8.65 -18.74
CA GLY A 516 3.15 -9.01 -18.16
C GLY A 516 3.40 -8.36 -16.78
N VAL A 517 2.35 -8.11 -16.01
CA VAL A 517 2.44 -7.52 -14.67
C VAL A 517 2.59 -8.64 -13.63
N THR A 518 3.50 -8.44 -12.69
CA THR A 518 3.80 -9.39 -11.61
C THR A 518 2.66 -9.50 -10.59
N PHE A 519 2.44 -10.68 -9.99
CA PHE A 519 1.54 -10.85 -8.84
C PHE A 519 2.21 -10.36 -7.55
N PRO A 520 1.54 -9.53 -6.72
CA PRO A 520 2.15 -8.96 -5.51
C PRO A 520 2.72 -10.01 -4.55
N PHE A 521 3.94 -9.83 -4.08
CA PHE A 521 4.71 -10.70 -3.18
C PHE A 521 5.05 -12.10 -3.72
N VAL A 522 4.36 -12.60 -4.74
CA VAL A 522 4.46 -13.99 -5.21
C VAL A 522 5.37 -14.12 -6.42
N SER A 523 5.26 -13.22 -7.41
CA SER A 523 6.09 -13.28 -8.61
C SER A 523 7.58 -13.16 -8.29
N ARG A 524 8.39 -13.95 -8.99
CA ARG A 524 9.84 -13.85 -8.93
C ARG A 524 10.30 -12.57 -9.60
N GLY A 525 10.55 -11.56 -8.81
CA GLY A 525 11.06 -10.26 -9.29
C GLY A 525 11.64 -9.49 -8.12
N GLY A 526 12.97 -9.29 -8.09
CA GLY A 526 13.63 -8.63 -6.96
C GLY A 526 13.08 -7.22 -6.71
N SER A 527 12.98 -6.40 -7.74
CA SER A 527 12.43 -5.03 -7.66
C SER A 527 10.95 -5.01 -7.28
N SER A 528 10.15 -5.94 -7.82
CA SER A 528 8.72 -6.05 -7.49
C SER A 528 8.51 -6.46 -6.03
N LEU A 529 9.28 -7.41 -5.51
CA LEU A 529 9.20 -7.82 -4.11
C LEU A 529 9.56 -6.66 -3.16
N LEU A 530 10.65 -5.92 -3.46
CA LEU A 530 11.04 -4.72 -2.71
C LEU A 530 9.90 -3.68 -2.70
N SER A 531 9.31 -3.43 -3.87
CA SER A 531 8.18 -2.52 -4.03
C SER A 531 6.97 -2.93 -3.18
N CYS A 532 6.55 -4.20 -3.25
CA CYS A 532 5.41 -4.71 -2.50
C CYS A 532 5.58 -4.55 -0.98
N TRP A 533 6.77 -4.86 -0.44
CA TRP A 533 7.06 -4.67 0.98
C TRP A 533 7.12 -3.18 1.37
N MET A 534 7.63 -2.29 0.50
CA MET A 534 7.52 -0.84 0.74
C MET A 534 6.07 -0.35 0.73
N LEU A 535 5.23 -0.83 -0.19
CA LEU A 535 3.80 -0.51 -0.23
C LEU A 535 3.08 -1.01 1.03
N LEU A 536 3.46 -2.17 1.57
CA LEU A 536 2.94 -2.67 2.84
C LEU A 536 3.25 -1.73 4.01
N ALA A 537 4.40 -1.04 4.00
CA ALA A 537 4.73 -0.06 5.03
C ALA A 537 3.75 1.12 5.07
N PHE A 538 3.28 1.60 3.91
CA PHE A 538 2.22 2.62 3.85
C PHE A 538 0.88 2.10 4.38
N ILE A 539 0.52 0.86 4.03
CA ILE A 539 -0.71 0.22 4.51
C ILE A 539 -0.67 0.07 6.04
N LYS A 540 0.43 -0.44 6.57
CA LYS A 540 0.64 -0.61 8.01
C LYS A 540 0.73 0.72 8.75
N GLY A 541 1.22 1.78 8.09
CA GLY A 541 1.29 3.14 8.64
C GLY A 541 -0.09 3.72 9.00
N ALA A 542 -1.15 3.31 8.33
CA ALA A 542 -2.52 3.73 8.64
C ALA A 542 -3.14 3.02 9.84
N ASP A 543 -2.54 1.92 10.33
CA ASP A 543 -3.04 1.15 11.46
C ASP A 543 -2.88 1.97 12.75
N THR A 544 -4.00 2.34 13.38
CA THR A 544 -4.04 3.14 14.61
C THR A 544 -4.19 2.32 15.87
N ARG A 545 -4.26 1.00 15.76
CA ARG A 545 -4.29 0.12 16.93
C ARG A 545 -3.03 0.33 17.76
N ARG A 546 -3.18 0.45 19.09
CA ARG A 546 -2.09 0.77 20.02
C ARG A 546 -0.90 -0.17 19.86
N ASP A 547 -1.17 -1.45 19.71
CA ASP A 547 -0.17 -2.51 19.73
C ASP A 547 0.21 -3.01 18.32
N ALA A 548 -0.22 -2.34 17.24
CA ALA A 548 0.01 -2.78 15.89
C ALA A 548 0.70 -1.74 14.99
N SER A 549 0.55 -0.46 15.28
CA SER A 549 1.00 0.63 14.42
C SER A 549 2.50 0.91 14.51
N PHE A 550 3.17 1.09 13.38
CA PHE A 550 4.52 1.63 13.32
C PHE A 550 4.60 3.09 13.76
N VAL A 551 3.53 3.84 13.55
CA VAL A 551 3.49 5.30 13.68
C VAL A 551 3.23 5.74 15.12
N VAL A 552 2.52 4.91 15.89
CA VAL A 552 2.22 5.22 17.29
C VAL A 552 3.44 4.97 18.16
N ARG A 553 4.00 6.03 18.72
CA ARG A 553 4.98 5.86 19.81
C ARG A 553 4.27 5.30 21.03
N PRO A 554 4.78 4.24 21.69
CA PRO A 554 4.29 3.87 23.01
C PRO A 554 4.43 5.09 23.90
N VAL A 555 3.37 5.42 24.65
CA VAL A 555 3.42 6.49 25.65
C VAL A 555 4.46 6.04 26.67
N ARG A 556 5.68 6.56 26.58
CA ARG A 556 6.58 6.56 27.74
C ARG A 556 5.86 7.42 28.77
N LYS A 557 5.71 6.94 30.00
CA LYS A 557 5.39 7.80 31.14
C LYS A 557 6.34 8.98 31.02
N ILE A 558 5.79 10.14 30.66
CA ILE A 558 6.52 11.39 30.74
C ILE A 558 6.62 11.61 32.24
N GLU A 559 7.79 11.32 32.82
CA GLU A 559 8.20 11.94 34.06
C GLU A 559 8.02 13.44 33.82
N GLU A 560 7.32 14.10 34.76
CA GLU A 560 7.06 15.53 34.75
C GLU A 560 8.40 16.27 34.62
N TYR A 561 8.80 16.57 33.38
CA TYR A 561 9.77 17.63 33.17
C TYR A 561 9.01 18.94 33.34
N HIS A 562 9.22 19.60 34.48
CA HIS A 562 8.99 21.03 34.60
C HIS A 562 9.79 21.72 33.50
N VAL A 563 9.12 22.07 32.42
CA VAL A 563 9.71 22.92 31.38
C VAL A 563 9.74 24.33 31.95
N GLY A 564 10.90 24.73 32.42
CA GLY A 564 11.22 26.15 32.52
C GLY A 564 11.00 26.80 31.15
N TYR A 565 10.30 27.91 31.16
CA TYR A 565 10.08 28.73 29.98
C TYR A 565 11.42 29.35 29.57
N ASP A 566 12.10 28.74 28.61
CA ASP A 566 13.08 29.42 27.79
C ASP A 566 12.43 29.66 26.42
N ALA A 567 12.06 30.92 26.20
CA ALA A 567 11.59 31.43 24.92
C ALA A 567 12.80 31.58 23.98
N GLU A 568 13.23 30.49 23.34
CA GLU A 568 14.05 30.57 22.14
C GLU A 568 13.14 30.66 20.91
N THR A 569 13.18 31.83 20.34
CA THR A 569 12.59 32.19 19.05
C THR A 569 13.29 31.43 17.95
N ASP A 570 12.68 30.32 17.50
CA ASP A 570 13.06 29.71 16.21
C ASP A 570 12.48 30.58 15.07
N ASP A 571 13.32 31.50 14.61
CA ASP A 571 13.12 32.28 13.40
C ASP A 571 13.29 31.35 12.18
N TYR A 572 12.21 30.86 11.63
CA TYR A 572 12.21 30.20 10.33
C TYR A 572 11.82 31.21 9.26
N ASP A 573 12.87 31.73 8.61
CA ASP A 573 12.84 32.50 7.38
C ASP A 573 12.05 31.73 6.28
N TYR A 574 10.82 32.16 6.04
CA TYR A 574 10.06 31.81 4.85
C TYR A 574 10.31 32.93 3.83
N GLY A 575 11.22 32.68 2.90
CA GLY A 575 11.47 33.54 1.76
C GLY A 575 10.17 34.12 1.21
N ASP A 576 10.01 35.38 1.40
CA ASP A 576 8.98 36.26 0.85
C ASP A 576 9.38 36.55 -0.60
N ASP A 577 8.83 35.82 -1.56
CA ASP A 577 8.86 36.20 -2.97
C ASP A 577 7.84 37.33 -3.15
N GLY A 578 8.26 38.55 -2.78
CA GLY A 578 7.54 39.76 -3.08
C GLY A 578 7.51 40.00 -4.59
N THR A 579 6.37 39.76 -5.20
CA THR A 579 5.98 40.48 -6.41
C THR A 579 4.93 41.49 -6.01
N GLU A 580 5.39 42.73 -5.84
CA GLU A 580 4.58 43.94 -5.92
C GLU A 580 3.95 43.96 -7.33
N GLU A 581 2.63 43.84 -7.40
CA GLU A 581 1.87 44.30 -8.55
C GLU A 581 1.34 45.70 -8.24
N ASP A 582 1.90 46.65 -8.92
CA ASP A 582 1.40 48.03 -9.03
C ASP A 582 0.00 48.01 -9.65
N GLU A 583 -0.94 48.69 -9.00
CA GLU A 583 -2.16 49.17 -9.63
C GLU A 583 -1.93 50.54 -10.32
N PRO A 584 -2.72 50.83 -11.35
CA PRO A 584 -3.59 52.00 -11.31
C PRO A 584 -5.07 51.66 -11.24
#